data_5edb4b6062fd0fc7815b89b8ca450c4d
#
_entry.id   5edb4b6062fd0fc7815b89b8ca450c4d
#
_cell.length_a   1.000
_cell.length_b   1.000
_cell.length_c   1.000
_cell.angle_alpha   90.00
_cell.angle_beta   90.00
_cell.angle_gamma   90.00
#
_symmetry.space_group_name_H-M   'P 1'
#
loop_
_entity.id
_entity.type
_entity.pdbx_description
1 polymer ?
#
loop_
_entity_poly.entity_id
_entity_poly.type
_entity_poly.pdbx_seq_one_letter_code
_entity_poly.pdbx_strand_id
1 'polypeptide(L)'
;MLNLYAHSRKFVARSRQSGFTLIEIMVVVVIIGILAALVGPKLFGQVDRARKEAARSEISTIENAMKFYRLDNFTYPTAEQGIEALVNKPNDPSIKNWNPGGYLERMPVDPWGNPYVYRNPGQNGEIDILTFGADGVEGGDGNNADIGNWNLE
;
A
#
# COMPACT_ATOMS: atom_id res chain seq x y z
N MET A 1 74.65 8.23 48.72
CA MET A 1 73.79 8.06 47.52
C MET A 1 72.34 8.06 47.96
N LEU A 2 71.63 9.23 47.86
CA LEU A 2 70.26 9.37 48.17
C LEU A 2 69.49 9.31 46.85
N ASN A 3 68.55 8.34 46.73
CA ASN A 3 67.75 8.16 45.57
C ASN A 3 66.36 8.76 45.90
N LEU A 4 66.03 9.94 45.33
CA LEU A 4 64.73 10.59 45.45
C LEU A 4 63.76 10.02 44.37
N TYR A 5 62.82 9.18 44.76
CA TYR A 5 61.70 8.80 43.94
C TYR A 5 60.65 9.91 43.95
N ALA A 6 60.55 10.67 42.83
CA ALA A 6 59.53 11.63 42.62
C ALA A 6 58.20 10.90 42.19
N HIS A 7 57.24 10.83 43.09
CA HIS A 7 55.88 10.32 42.80
C HIS A 7 55.10 11.39 42.00
N SER A 8 54.99 11.20 40.67
CA SER A 8 54.10 12.01 39.83
C SER A 8 52.68 11.60 40.05
N ARG A 9 51.87 12.40 40.76
CA ARG A 9 50.45 12.23 40.89
C ARG A 9 49.75 12.71 39.60
N LYS A 10 49.26 11.78 38.77
CA LYS A 10 48.37 12.09 37.65
C LYS A 10 47.04 12.60 38.19
N PHE A 11 46.75 13.88 38.00
CA PHE A 11 45.42 14.44 38.16
C PHE A 11 44.52 13.87 37.06
N VAL A 12 43.60 12.97 37.44
CA VAL A 12 42.51 12.54 36.58
C VAL A 12 41.46 13.64 36.61
N ALA A 13 41.32 14.41 35.55
CA ALA A 13 40.26 15.39 35.40
C ALA A 13 38.94 14.63 35.34
N ARG A 14 38.13 14.74 36.37
CA ARG A 14 36.75 14.24 36.43
C ARG A 14 35.92 15.05 35.44
N SER A 15 35.53 14.50 34.29
CA SER A 15 34.57 15.09 33.38
C SER A 15 33.26 15.25 34.14
N ARG A 16 32.78 16.49 34.25
CA ARG A 16 31.46 16.78 34.79
C ARG A 16 30.45 16.23 33.81
N GLN A 17 29.81 15.13 34.14
CA GLN A 17 28.57 14.70 33.45
C GLN A 17 27.48 15.69 33.83
N SER A 18 27.12 16.60 32.91
CA SER A 18 25.93 17.44 33.06
C SER A 18 24.73 16.57 32.71
N GLY A 19 23.89 16.27 33.72
CA GLY A 19 22.59 15.67 33.53
C GLY A 19 21.60 16.70 32.98
N PHE A 20 20.63 16.27 32.19
CA PHE A 20 19.53 17.11 31.74
C PHE A 20 18.67 17.60 32.90
N THR A 21 18.21 18.83 32.82
CA THR A 21 17.28 19.38 33.83
C THR A 21 15.85 18.92 33.51
N LEU A 22 15.01 18.82 34.54
CA LEU A 22 13.60 18.45 34.40
C LEU A 22 12.86 19.43 33.47
N ILE A 23 13.17 20.73 33.59
CA ILE A 23 12.56 21.76 32.73
C ILE A 23 12.96 21.59 31.23
N GLU A 24 14.18 21.17 30.97
CA GLU A 24 14.70 20.97 29.60
C GLU A 24 13.94 19.81 28.92
N ILE A 25 13.69 18.72 29.63
CA ILE A 25 12.86 17.61 29.11
C ILE A 25 11.40 18.03 28.95
N MET A 26 10.84 18.79 29.87
CA MET A 26 9.46 19.29 29.77
C MET A 26 9.27 20.16 28.51
N VAL A 27 10.20 21.08 28.22
CA VAL A 27 10.16 21.95 27.06
C VAL A 27 10.26 21.13 25.77
N VAL A 28 11.16 20.13 25.72
CA VAL A 28 11.28 19.26 24.56
C VAL A 28 9.99 18.47 24.29
N VAL A 29 9.37 17.89 25.32
CA VAL A 29 8.11 17.14 25.16
C VAL A 29 6.97 18.03 24.67
N VAL A 30 6.87 19.28 25.15
CA VAL A 30 5.88 20.26 24.71
C VAL A 30 6.09 20.60 23.23
N ILE A 31 7.34 20.87 22.81
CA ILE A 31 7.65 21.19 21.42
C ILE A 31 7.31 20.02 20.50
N ILE A 32 7.70 18.78 20.87
CA ILE A 32 7.37 17.56 20.10
C ILE A 32 5.85 17.39 20.01
N GLY A 33 5.11 17.61 21.10
CA GLY A 33 3.66 17.54 21.12
C GLY A 33 3.00 18.51 20.13
N ILE A 34 3.46 19.77 20.09
CA ILE A 34 2.95 20.78 19.16
C ILE A 34 3.27 20.37 17.71
N LEU A 35 4.50 19.95 17.41
CA LEU A 35 4.90 19.53 16.08
C LEU A 35 4.11 18.29 15.61
N ALA A 36 3.91 17.31 16.47
CA ALA A 36 3.12 16.12 16.16
C ALA A 36 1.66 16.46 15.81
N ALA A 37 1.05 17.40 16.55
CA ALA A 37 -0.31 17.85 16.28
C ALA A 37 -0.46 18.56 14.92
N LEU A 38 0.55 19.28 14.46
CA LEU A 38 0.54 19.99 13.19
C LEU A 38 0.84 19.10 11.97
N VAL A 39 1.71 18.10 12.15
CA VAL A 39 2.19 17.24 11.05
C VAL A 39 1.30 16.02 10.86
N GLY A 40 0.76 15.47 11.94
CA GLY A 40 -0.03 14.24 11.92
C GLY A 40 -1.16 14.22 10.87
N PRO A 41 -2.08 15.19 10.86
CA PRO A 41 -3.20 15.20 9.90
C PRO A 41 -2.78 15.24 8.43
N LYS A 42 -1.67 15.91 8.11
CA LYS A 42 -1.15 16.00 6.73
C LYS A 42 -0.58 14.68 6.23
N LEU A 43 0.04 13.90 7.10
CA LEU A 43 0.61 12.61 6.73
C LEU A 43 -0.48 11.57 6.39
N PHE A 44 -1.56 11.52 7.17
CA PHE A 44 -2.67 10.59 6.89
C PHE A 44 -3.31 10.84 5.53
N GLY A 45 -3.56 12.11 5.16
CA GLY A 45 -4.11 12.44 3.84
C GLY A 45 -3.21 12.05 2.66
N GLN A 46 -1.89 12.03 2.83
CA GLN A 46 -0.95 11.59 1.79
C GLN A 46 -0.97 10.07 1.61
N VAL A 47 -1.06 9.31 2.72
CA VAL A 47 -1.16 7.84 2.68
C VAL A 47 -2.44 7.43 1.95
N ASP A 48 -3.56 8.08 2.23
CA ASP A 48 -4.83 7.78 1.60
C ASP A 48 -4.82 8.06 0.09
N ARG A 49 -4.20 9.16 -0.32
CA ARG A 49 -3.98 9.45 -1.75
C ARG A 49 -3.13 8.38 -2.42
N ALA A 50 -2.01 8.00 -1.79
CA ALA A 50 -1.12 6.98 -2.33
C ALA A 50 -1.84 5.64 -2.50
N ARG A 51 -2.71 5.24 -1.56
CA ARG A 51 -3.53 4.03 -1.68
C ARG A 51 -4.48 4.10 -2.86
N LYS A 52 -5.18 5.22 -3.06
CA LYS A 52 -6.07 5.39 -4.20
C LYS A 52 -5.34 5.29 -5.54
N GLU A 53 -4.20 5.97 -5.67
CA GLU A 53 -3.38 5.89 -6.88
C GLU A 53 -2.85 4.47 -7.12
N ALA A 54 -2.46 3.76 -6.07
CA ALA A 54 -2.07 2.35 -6.18
C ALA A 54 -3.24 1.47 -6.67
N ALA A 55 -4.45 1.67 -6.11
CA ALA A 55 -5.64 0.94 -6.55
C ALA A 55 -5.97 1.22 -8.04
N ARG A 56 -5.92 2.48 -8.48
CA ARG A 56 -6.13 2.86 -9.88
C ARG A 56 -5.14 2.19 -10.82
N SER A 57 -3.86 2.23 -10.45
CA SER A 57 -2.79 1.60 -11.23
C SER A 57 -2.98 0.08 -11.34
N GLU A 58 -3.42 -0.55 -10.25
CA GLU A 58 -3.63 -2.00 -10.23
C GLU A 58 -4.87 -2.40 -11.01
N ILE A 59 -5.98 -1.65 -10.92
CA ILE A 59 -7.18 -1.84 -11.77
C ILE A 59 -6.82 -1.75 -13.25
N SER A 60 -6.01 -0.75 -13.64
CA SER A 60 -5.53 -0.63 -15.01
C SER A 60 -4.69 -1.85 -15.45
N THR A 61 -3.87 -2.38 -14.54
CA THR A 61 -3.08 -3.59 -14.80
C THR A 61 -3.99 -4.81 -15.00
N ILE A 62 -5.00 -4.99 -14.13
CA ILE A 62 -5.97 -6.09 -14.25
C ILE A 62 -6.78 -5.94 -15.54
N GLU A 63 -7.22 -4.74 -15.87
CA GLU A 63 -7.96 -4.48 -17.12
C GLU A 63 -7.14 -4.84 -18.36
N ASN A 64 -5.86 -4.48 -18.39
CA ASN A 64 -4.95 -4.86 -19.48
C ASN A 64 -4.78 -6.38 -19.56
N ALA A 65 -4.63 -7.06 -18.44
CA ALA A 65 -4.57 -8.53 -18.39
C ALA A 65 -5.87 -9.18 -18.91
N MET A 66 -7.05 -8.61 -18.58
CA MET A 66 -8.34 -9.03 -19.14
C MET A 66 -8.39 -8.86 -20.67
N LYS A 67 -7.86 -7.75 -21.18
CA LYS A 67 -7.77 -7.51 -22.62
C LYS A 67 -6.87 -8.54 -23.32
N PHE A 68 -5.73 -8.90 -22.73
CA PHE A 68 -4.87 -9.96 -23.24
C PHE A 68 -5.56 -11.33 -23.20
N TYR A 69 -6.23 -11.65 -22.08
CA TYR A 69 -7.03 -12.88 -22.01
C TYR A 69 -8.07 -12.96 -23.15
N ARG A 70 -8.79 -11.86 -23.41
CA ARG A 70 -9.76 -11.77 -24.49
C ARG A 70 -9.13 -11.91 -25.89
N LEU A 71 -7.94 -11.36 -26.09
CA LEU A 71 -7.23 -11.52 -27.38
C LEU A 71 -6.92 -12.99 -27.68
N ASP A 72 -6.51 -13.75 -26.68
CA ASP A 72 -6.16 -15.16 -26.84
C ASP A 72 -7.40 -16.06 -26.93
N ASN A 73 -8.41 -15.79 -26.12
CA ASN A 73 -9.58 -16.68 -25.94
C ASN A 73 -10.86 -16.16 -26.61
N PHE A 74 -10.82 -14.98 -27.26
CA PHE A 74 -11.93 -14.31 -27.96
C PHE A 74 -13.11 -13.90 -27.07
N THR A 75 -13.00 -14.05 -25.77
CA THR A 75 -13.99 -13.67 -24.77
C THR A 75 -13.31 -13.25 -23.47
N TYR A 76 -13.99 -12.43 -22.67
CA TYR A 76 -13.58 -12.19 -21.28
C TYR A 76 -13.91 -13.40 -20.39
N PRO A 77 -13.24 -13.57 -19.26
CA PRO A 77 -13.66 -14.55 -18.27
C PRO A 77 -15.14 -14.35 -17.87
N THR A 78 -15.84 -15.42 -17.57
CA THR A 78 -17.19 -15.31 -17.01
C THR A 78 -17.14 -14.70 -15.61
N ALA A 79 -18.29 -14.21 -15.10
CA ALA A 79 -18.38 -13.71 -13.72
C ALA A 79 -17.95 -14.78 -12.69
N GLU A 80 -18.22 -16.06 -12.95
CA GLU A 80 -17.82 -17.17 -12.10
C GLU A 80 -16.33 -17.47 -12.17
N GLN A 81 -15.72 -17.35 -13.35
CA GLN A 81 -14.28 -17.51 -13.53
C GLN A 81 -13.49 -16.38 -12.90
N GLY A 82 -14.03 -15.17 -12.90
CA GLY A 82 -13.48 -14.03 -12.20
C GLY A 82 -12.06 -13.63 -12.62
N ILE A 83 -11.41 -12.87 -11.76
CA ILE A 83 -10.00 -12.47 -11.92
C ILE A 83 -9.07 -13.69 -11.79
N GLU A 84 -9.52 -14.75 -11.13
CA GLU A 84 -8.74 -15.98 -10.97
C GLU A 84 -8.35 -16.60 -12.32
N ALA A 85 -9.18 -16.44 -13.34
CA ALA A 85 -8.89 -16.89 -14.70
C ALA A 85 -7.63 -16.24 -15.33
N LEU A 86 -7.15 -15.14 -14.77
CA LEU A 86 -5.91 -14.50 -15.21
C LEU A 86 -4.67 -15.13 -14.59
N VAL A 87 -4.80 -15.79 -13.45
CA VAL A 87 -3.71 -16.44 -12.72
C VAL A 87 -3.69 -17.94 -12.98
N ASN A 88 -4.86 -18.56 -12.94
CA ASN A 88 -5.03 -20.00 -13.09
C ASN A 88 -5.91 -20.31 -14.29
N LYS A 89 -5.51 -21.31 -15.07
CA LYS A 89 -6.32 -21.76 -16.21
C LYS A 89 -7.69 -22.24 -15.74
N PRO A 90 -8.80 -21.66 -16.22
CA PRO A 90 -10.14 -22.15 -15.91
C PRO A 90 -10.34 -23.60 -16.35
N ASN A 91 -11.08 -24.37 -15.57
CA ASN A 91 -11.48 -25.73 -15.94
C ASN A 91 -12.67 -25.69 -16.90
N ASP A 92 -12.48 -25.06 -18.06
CA ASP A 92 -13.47 -24.87 -19.11
C ASP A 92 -12.89 -25.37 -20.44
N PRO A 93 -13.49 -26.42 -21.06
CA PRO A 93 -13.02 -26.96 -22.34
C PRO A 93 -13.06 -25.95 -23.51
N SER A 94 -13.84 -24.90 -23.39
CA SER A 94 -13.92 -23.84 -24.42
C SER A 94 -12.66 -22.97 -24.44
N ILE A 95 -11.93 -22.86 -23.32
CA ILE A 95 -10.71 -22.06 -23.16
C ILE A 95 -9.50 -22.86 -23.67
N LYS A 96 -9.22 -22.75 -24.98
CA LYS A 96 -8.17 -23.52 -25.66
C LYS A 96 -6.83 -22.81 -25.70
N ASN A 97 -6.85 -21.48 -25.78
CA ASN A 97 -5.67 -20.65 -26.03
C ASN A 97 -5.18 -19.92 -24.77
N TRP A 98 -5.50 -20.44 -23.58
CA TRP A 98 -5.04 -19.83 -22.35
C TRP A 98 -3.51 -19.81 -22.28
N ASN A 99 -2.92 -18.64 -21.94
CA ASN A 99 -1.47 -18.48 -21.85
C ASN A 99 -0.90 -19.32 -20.69
N PRO A 100 -0.01 -20.30 -20.94
CA PRO A 100 0.55 -21.16 -19.90
C PRO A 100 1.30 -20.44 -18.78
N GLY A 101 1.75 -19.20 -19.03
CA GLY A 101 2.37 -18.35 -18.02
C GLY A 101 1.37 -17.53 -17.18
N GLY A 102 0.07 -17.63 -17.49
CA GLY A 102 -0.94 -16.73 -16.92
C GLY A 102 -0.89 -15.32 -17.53
N TYR A 103 -1.80 -14.49 -17.10
CA TYR A 103 -1.90 -13.07 -17.48
C TYR A 103 -1.54 -12.16 -16.31
N LEU A 104 -1.60 -12.71 -15.08
CA LEU A 104 -1.11 -12.12 -13.83
C LEU A 104 -0.29 -13.17 -13.06
N GLU A 105 0.76 -12.73 -12.36
CA GLU A 105 1.61 -13.62 -11.57
C GLU A 105 0.93 -14.14 -10.30
N ARG A 106 0.00 -13.35 -9.75
CA ARG A 106 -0.72 -13.66 -8.50
C ARG A 106 -2.07 -12.96 -8.46
N MET A 107 -2.96 -13.44 -7.58
CA MET A 107 -4.22 -12.76 -7.30
C MET A 107 -3.95 -11.37 -6.70
N PRO A 108 -4.50 -10.32 -7.32
CA PRO A 108 -4.35 -8.96 -6.82
C PRO A 108 -5.24 -8.74 -5.59
N VAL A 109 -4.74 -7.93 -4.66
CA VAL A 109 -5.49 -7.41 -3.51
C VAL A 109 -5.33 -5.90 -3.47
N ASP A 110 -6.38 -5.19 -3.12
CA ASP A 110 -6.36 -3.75 -3.07
C ASP A 110 -5.47 -3.21 -1.91
N PRO A 111 -5.12 -1.92 -1.89
CA PRO A 111 -4.28 -1.32 -0.86
C PRO A 111 -4.88 -1.33 0.56
N TRP A 112 -6.12 -1.74 0.72
CA TRP A 112 -6.80 -1.93 2.02
C TRP A 112 -6.89 -3.39 2.43
N GLY A 113 -6.46 -4.33 1.54
CA GLY A 113 -6.39 -5.77 1.81
C GLY A 113 -7.62 -6.55 1.34
N ASN A 114 -8.52 -5.94 0.56
CA ASN A 114 -9.70 -6.59 0.01
C ASN A 114 -9.44 -7.14 -1.41
N PRO A 115 -10.13 -8.20 -1.83
CA PRO A 115 -10.09 -8.65 -3.22
C PRO A 115 -10.78 -7.62 -4.13
N TYR A 116 -10.28 -7.45 -5.36
CA TYR A 116 -10.98 -6.71 -6.40
C TYR A 116 -12.24 -7.44 -6.83
N VAL A 117 -13.29 -6.67 -7.12
CA VAL A 117 -14.57 -7.18 -7.63
C VAL A 117 -14.54 -7.15 -9.16
N TYR A 118 -15.04 -8.21 -9.77
CA TYR A 118 -15.19 -8.34 -11.21
C TYR A 118 -16.66 -8.59 -11.57
N ARG A 119 -17.14 -7.88 -12.58
CA ARG A 119 -18.50 -8.05 -13.11
C ARG A 119 -18.44 -8.25 -14.62
N ASN A 120 -19.07 -9.30 -15.12
CA ASN A 120 -19.26 -9.58 -16.52
C ASN A 120 -20.68 -10.17 -16.74
N PRO A 121 -21.62 -9.46 -17.40
CA PRO A 121 -21.43 -8.13 -17.99
C PRO A 121 -21.24 -7.03 -16.95
N GLY A 122 -20.49 -5.97 -17.31
CA GLY A 122 -20.31 -4.78 -16.49
C GLY A 122 -21.57 -3.91 -16.45
N GLN A 123 -21.64 -3.01 -15.49
CA GLN A 123 -22.70 -1.98 -15.39
C GLN A 123 -22.24 -0.67 -16.04
N ASN A 124 -20.94 -0.39 -16.04
CA ASN A 124 -20.35 0.84 -16.55
C ASN A 124 -19.66 0.62 -17.91
N GLY A 125 -19.34 -0.62 -18.25
CA GLY A 125 -18.70 -0.98 -19.49
C GLY A 125 -18.96 -2.43 -19.87
N GLU A 126 -18.19 -2.98 -20.77
CA GLU A 126 -18.28 -4.39 -21.19
C GLU A 126 -17.98 -5.32 -20.02
N ILE A 127 -16.99 -4.92 -19.20
CA ILE A 127 -16.66 -5.53 -17.91
C ILE A 127 -16.38 -4.42 -16.89
N ASP A 128 -16.68 -4.68 -15.62
CA ASP A 128 -16.29 -3.81 -14.52
C ASP A 128 -15.26 -4.50 -13.62
N ILE A 129 -14.22 -3.76 -13.27
CA ILE A 129 -13.19 -4.14 -12.29
C ILE A 129 -13.13 -3.02 -11.27
N LEU A 130 -13.36 -3.31 -10.00
CA LEU A 130 -13.47 -2.27 -8.98
C LEU A 130 -12.99 -2.73 -7.60
N THR A 131 -12.70 -1.77 -6.75
CA THR A 131 -12.60 -1.91 -5.30
C THR A 131 -13.60 -1.00 -4.62
N PHE A 132 -14.13 -1.42 -3.47
CA PHE A 132 -15.05 -0.64 -2.64
C PHE A 132 -14.32 0.30 -1.66
N GLY A 133 -13.03 0.60 -1.91
CA GLY A 133 -12.29 1.54 -1.08
C GLY A 133 -11.98 1.02 0.32
N ALA A 134 -11.84 1.96 1.27
CA ALA A 134 -11.31 1.65 2.60
C ALA A 134 -12.29 0.87 3.50
N ASP A 135 -13.60 1.01 3.30
CA ASP A 135 -14.61 0.33 4.12
C ASP A 135 -15.11 -1.00 3.52
N GLY A 136 -14.74 -1.29 2.26
CA GLY A 136 -15.14 -2.52 1.58
C GLY A 136 -16.65 -2.62 1.28
N VAL A 137 -17.36 -1.49 1.25
CA VAL A 137 -18.81 -1.42 1.01
C VAL A 137 -19.09 -0.60 -0.24
N GLU A 138 -20.02 -1.07 -1.08
CA GLU A 138 -20.42 -0.39 -2.32
C GLU A 138 -20.94 1.02 -2.05
N GLY A 139 -20.39 2.02 -2.77
CA GLY A 139 -20.70 3.43 -2.64
C GLY A 139 -19.68 4.20 -1.81
N GLY A 140 -20.14 5.17 -1.00
CA GLY A 140 -19.32 6.00 -0.11
C GLY A 140 -18.64 7.18 -0.79
N ASP A 141 -17.97 7.98 0.04
CA ASP A 141 -17.27 9.20 -0.35
C ASP A 141 -15.83 9.22 0.15
N GLY A 142 -15.00 10.04 -0.48
CA GLY A 142 -13.62 10.24 -0.04
C GLY A 142 -12.82 8.94 -0.10
N ASN A 143 -12.30 8.45 1.02
CA ASN A 143 -11.49 7.23 1.09
C ASN A 143 -12.32 5.94 0.94
N ASN A 144 -13.63 6.04 1.13
CA ASN A 144 -14.58 4.95 1.00
C ASN A 144 -15.24 4.90 -0.39
N ALA A 145 -14.90 5.85 -1.27
CA ALA A 145 -15.46 5.87 -2.62
C ALA A 145 -14.97 4.69 -3.45
N ASP A 146 -15.88 4.10 -4.22
CA ASP A 146 -15.57 3.05 -5.17
C ASP A 146 -14.62 3.55 -6.26
N ILE A 147 -13.62 2.74 -6.58
CA ILE A 147 -12.69 2.98 -7.68
C ILE A 147 -12.85 1.82 -8.67
N GLY A 148 -13.21 2.16 -9.90
CA GLY A 148 -13.39 1.18 -10.97
C GLY A 148 -12.68 1.60 -12.26
N ASN A 149 -12.64 0.68 -13.24
CA ASN A 149 -12.01 0.93 -14.53
C ASN A 149 -12.70 2.02 -15.37
N TRP A 150 -13.85 2.53 -14.95
CA TRP A 150 -14.58 3.63 -15.60
C TRP A 150 -14.29 5.02 -15.01
N ASN A 151 -13.57 5.11 -13.87
CA ASN A 151 -13.29 6.37 -13.17
C ASN A 151 -11.83 6.49 -12.68
N LEU A 152 -10.89 6.06 -13.50
CA LEU A 152 -9.44 6.06 -13.19
C LEU A 152 -8.77 7.45 -13.32
N GLU A 153 -9.49 8.49 -13.74
CA GLU A 153 -8.95 9.86 -13.87
C GLU A 153 -8.88 10.61 -12.55
#